data_92c6cfb2173d8bd87e531721f115e665
#
_entry.id   92c6cfb2173d8bd87e531721f115e665
#
_cell.length_a   1.000
_cell.length_b   1.000
_cell.length_c   1.000
_cell.angle_alpha   90.00
_cell.angle_beta   90.00
_cell.angle_gamma   90.00
#
_symmetry.space_group_name_H-M   'P 1'
#
loop_
_entity.id
_entity.type
_entity.pdbx_description
1 polymer ?
#
loop_
_entity_poly.entity_id
_entity_poly.type
_entity_poly.pdbx_seq_one_letter_code
_entity_poly.pdbx_strand_id
1 'polypeptide(L)'
;FEFSLQGTDRQLRELAECVYSGARIADGKRGRRYQLGRAEGRFVMSCGGKEICSQPALQEFFQDVEWALTAEAMWSLDHFLQIHAAAAQVSGQKAVVLIGDHGAGKTTLVVALARLGARIFTDEVALLDPVRLELTPFRRDLILHTDTQALFPDLSRGPEAPEFKRFAEYRYVWPKEIDTQNSPEPS
;
A
#
# COMPACT_ATOMS: atom_id res chain seq x y z
N PHE A 1 -1.39 -12.86 6.36
CA PHE A 1 -2.66 -12.68 5.65
C PHE A 1 -2.47 -13.06 4.18
N GLU A 2 -3.27 -14.01 3.70
CA GLU A 2 -3.24 -14.45 2.31
C GLU A 2 -4.59 -14.17 1.65
N PHE A 3 -4.59 -13.60 0.47
CA PHE A 3 -5.77 -13.37 -0.34
C PHE A 3 -5.48 -13.49 -1.83
N SER A 4 -6.50 -13.72 -2.62
CA SER A 4 -6.45 -13.59 -4.07
C SER A 4 -7.49 -12.58 -4.55
N LEU A 5 -7.13 -11.78 -5.54
CA LEU A 5 -7.97 -10.77 -6.14
C LEU A 5 -8.07 -11.03 -7.65
N GLN A 6 -9.29 -11.18 -8.16
CA GLN A 6 -9.53 -11.52 -9.57
C GLN A 6 -10.48 -10.51 -10.21
N GLY A 7 -10.09 -9.91 -11.32
CA GLY A 7 -10.92 -9.00 -12.12
C GLY A 7 -11.63 -9.72 -13.26
N THR A 8 -12.91 -9.43 -13.47
CA THR A 8 -13.74 -10.03 -14.54
C THR A 8 -13.43 -9.47 -15.93
N ASP A 9 -12.98 -8.22 -16.02
CA ASP A 9 -12.59 -7.58 -17.28
C ASP A 9 -11.14 -7.06 -17.24
N ARG A 10 -10.66 -6.49 -18.35
CA ARG A 10 -9.27 -6.00 -18.46
C ARG A 10 -8.96 -4.92 -17.42
N GLN A 11 -9.84 -3.93 -17.26
CA GLN A 11 -9.64 -2.80 -16.35
C GLN A 11 -9.59 -3.27 -14.88
N LEU A 12 -10.47 -4.20 -14.51
CA LEU A 12 -10.50 -4.77 -13.17
C LEU A 12 -9.33 -5.74 -12.90
N ARG A 13 -8.81 -6.41 -13.93
CA ARG A 13 -7.56 -7.19 -13.80
C ARG A 13 -6.37 -6.28 -13.57
N GLU A 14 -6.25 -5.18 -14.32
CA GLU A 14 -5.22 -4.18 -14.13
C GLU A 14 -5.27 -3.58 -12.71
N LEU A 15 -6.48 -3.26 -12.21
CA LEU A 15 -6.67 -2.82 -10.83
C LEU A 15 -6.20 -3.90 -9.83
N ALA A 16 -6.59 -5.15 -10.02
CA ALA A 16 -6.20 -6.26 -9.14
C ALA A 16 -4.67 -6.47 -9.08
N GLU A 17 -3.98 -6.29 -10.22
CA GLU A 17 -2.51 -6.37 -10.31
C GLU A 17 -1.83 -5.18 -9.63
N CYS A 18 -2.48 -4.02 -9.62
CA CYS A 18 -1.95 -2.81 -9.02
C CYS A 18 -2.19 -2.69 -7.51
N VAL A 19 -3.22 -3.36 -6.98
CA VAL A 19 -3.44 -3.41 -5.53
C VAL A 19 -2.35 -4.28 -4.91
N TYR A 20 -1.56 -3.72 -4.01
CA TYR A 20 -0.41 -4.41 -3.41
C TYR A 20 0.59 -4.97 -4.44
N SER A 21 0.93 -4.17 -5.45
CA SER A 21 1.77 -4.55 -6.61
C SER A 21 3.15 -5.16 -6.25
N GLY A 22 3.58 -5.07 -5.02
CA GLY A 22 4.78 -5.76 -4.51
C GLY A 22 4.48 -6.90 -3.55
N ALA A 23 3.22 -7.23 -3.30
CA ALA A 23 2.89 -8.42 -2.52
C ALA A 23 3.21 -9.66 -3.35
N ARG A 24 3.83 -10.66 -2.71
CA ARG A 24 4.08 -11.94 -3.35
C ARG A 24 2.76 -12.66 -3.54
N ILE A 25 2.38 -12.95 -4.77
CA ILE A 25 1.23 -13.81 -5.07
C ILE A 25 1.59 -15.21 -4.58
N ALA A 26 0.99 -15.65 -3.48
CA ALA A 26 1.02 -17.04 -3.07
C ALA A 26 0.15 -17.87 -4.04
N ASP A 27 0.36 -19.19 -4.12
CA ASP A 27 -0.26 -20.13 -5.08
C ASP A 27 -1.80 -20.14 -5.13
N GLY A 28 -2.50 -19.17 -4.53
CA GLY A 28 -3.96 -18.99 -4.59
C GLY A 28 -4.78 -20.13 -3.98
N LYS A 29 -4.14 -21.09 -3.28
CA LYS A 29 -4.80 -22.25 -2.68
C LYS A 29 -5.26 -22.03 -1.24
N ARG A 30 -4.71 -21.02 -0.58
CA ARG A 30 -5.06 -20.63 0.79
C ARG A 30 -5.47 -19.16 0.83
N GLY A 31 -6.34 -18.79 1.74
CA GLY A 31 -6.78 -17.42 1.92
C GLY A 31 -8.14 -17.09 1.29
N ARG A 32 -8.57 -15.85 1.51
CA ARG A 32 -9.85 -15.35 0.99
C ARG A 32 -9.74 -15.02 -0.50
N ARG A 33 -10.82 -15.33 -1.24
CA ARG A 33 -10.92 -15.03 -2.68
C ARG A 33 -11.89 -13.88 -2.90
N TYR A 34 -11.38 -12.78 -3.39
CA TYR A 34 -12.15 -11.62 -3.77
C TYR A 34 -12.31 -11.55 -5.28
N GLN A 35 -13.49 -11.18 -5.71
CA GLN A 35 -13.82 -10.97 -7.12
C GLN A 35 -14.16 -9.50 -7.34
N LEU A 36 -13.56 -8.90 -8.37
CA LEU A 36 -13.89 -7.57 -8.85
C LEU A 36 -14.71 -7.72 -10.12
N GLY A 37 -15.90 -7.15 -10.12
CA GLY A 37 -16.86 -7.26 -11.22
C GLY A 37 -17.63 -5.97 -11.44
N ARG A 38 -18.67 -6.07 -12.26
CA ARG A 38 -19.66 -5.00 -12.48
C ARG A 38 -21.06 -5.53 -12.25
N ALA A 39 -21.85 -4.75 -11.56
CA ALA A 39 -23.27 -4.98 -11.37
C ALA A 39 -24.00 -3.64 -11.43
N GLU A 40 -25.12 -3.56 -12.16
CA GLU A 40 -25.98 -2.37 -12.26
C GLU A 40 -25.22 -1.07 -12.59
N GLY A 41 -24.21 -1.15 -13.47
CA GLY A 41 -23.39 0.00 -13.88
C GLY A 41 -22.34 0.44 -12.84
N ARG A 42 -22.17 -0.31 -11.75
CA ARG A 42 -21.18 -0.05 -10.70
C ARG A 42 -20.06 -1.07 -10.72
N PHE A 43 -18.89 -0.68 -10.24
CA PHE A 43 -17.81 -1.60 -9.89
C PHE A 43 -18.14 -2.23 -8.53
N VAL A 44 -17.94 -3.53 -8.40
CA VAL A 44 -18.30 -4.30 -7.21
C VAL A 44 -17.15 -5.22 -6.81
N MET A 45 -16.79 -5.22 -5.54
CA MET A 45 -15.93 -6.22 -4.91
C MET A 45 -16.79 -7.17 -4.09
N SER A 46 -16.58 -8.46 -4.27
CA SER A 46 -17.29 -9.49 -3.52
C SER A 46 -16.36 -10.58 -2.98
N CYS A 47 -16.78 -11.25 -1.91
CA CYS A 47 -16.13 -12.42 -1.34
C CYS A 47 -17.18 -13.45 -0.95
N GLY A 48 -17.05 -14.69 -1.46
CA GLY A 48 -18.02 -15.75 -1.19
C GLY A 48 -19.46 -15.41 -1.63
N GLY A 49 -19.62 -14.61 -2.68
CA GLY A 49 -20.93 -14.15 -3.17
C GLY A 49 -21.53 -12.96 -2.39
N LYS A 50 -20.87 -12.48 -1.34
CA LYS A 50 -21.30 -11.30 -0.59
C LYS A 50 -20.57 -10.06 -1.09
N GLU A 51 -21.31 -8.98 -1.37
CA GLU A 51 -20.75 -7.67 -1.69
C GLU A 51 -20.00 -7.11 -0.48
N ILE A 52 -18.78 -6.60 -0.72
CA ILE A 52 -17.92 -5.94 0.26
C ILE A 52 -17.98 -4.41 0.07
N CYS A 53 -17.78 -3.94 -1.15
CA CYS A 53 -17.93 -2.54 -1.52
C CYS A 53 -18.39 -2.40 -2.97
N SER A 54 -18.98 -1.24 -3.30
CA SER A 54 -19.33 -0.89 -4.67
C SER A 54 -19.30 0.61 -4.90
N GLN A 55 -18.77 1.03 -6.07
CA GLN A 55 -18.65 2.43 -6.46
C GLN A 55 -18.98 2.64 -7.94
N PRO A 56 -19.55 3.80 -8.33
CA PRO A 56 -19.83 4.10 -9.73
C PRO A 56 -18.56 4.45 -10.52
N ALA A 57 -17.53 5.02 -9.88
CA ALA A 57 -16.29 5.38 -10.52
C ALA A 57 -15.14 4.49 -10.07
N LEU A 58 -14.18 4.24 -10.99
CA LEU A 58 -13.08 3.30 -10.77
C LEU A 58 -12.10 3.79 -9.71
N GLN A 59 -11.93 5.09 -9.59
CA GLN A 59 -11.00 5.74 -8.67
C GLN A 59 -11.41 5.49 -7.21
N GLU A 60 -12.66 5.79 -6.88
CA GLU A 60 -13.26 5.54 -5.58
C GLU A 60 -13.33 4.04 -5.29
N PHE A 61 -13.61 3.24 -6.32
CA PHE A 61 -13.62 1.80 -6.20
C PHE A 61 -12.24 1.25 -5.83
N PHE A 62 -11.17 1.73 -6.47
CA PHE A 62 -9.79 1.36 -6.11
C PHE A 62 -9.49 1.68 -4.64
N GLN A 63 -9.88 2.85 -4.18
CA GLN A 63 -9.68 3.30 -2.80
C GLN A 63 -10.41 2.38 -1.81
N ASP A 64 -11.67 2.05 -2.08
CA ASP A 64 -12.46 1.16 -1.24
C ASP A 64 -11.91 -0.27 -1.21
N VAL A 65 -11.46 -0.79 -2.36
CA VAL A 65 -10.82 -2.11 -2.45
C VAL A 65 -9.54 -2.13 -1.61
N GLU A 66 -8.69 -1.13 -1.77
CA GLU A 66 -7.43 -1.01 -1.03
C GLU A 66 -7.68 -0.92 0.48
N TRP A 67 -8.67 -0.10 0.87
CA TRP A 67 -9.05 0.06 2.26
C TRP A 67 -9.63 -1.23 2.87
N ALA A 68 -10.53 -1.90 2.16
CA ALA A 68 -11.14 -3.15 2.61
C ALA A 68 -10.09 -4.26 2.82
N LEU A 69 -9.14 -4.40 1.89
CA LEU A 69 -8.06 -5.38 2.00
C LEU A 69 -7.09 -5.03 3.13
N THR A 70 -6.79 -3.74 3.32
CA THR A 70 -5.97 -3.27 4.45
C THR A 70 -6.63 -3.57 5.78
N ALA A 71 -7.92 -3.25 5.94
CA ALA A 71 -8.67 -3.54 7.15
C ALA A 71 -8.68 -5.05 7.47
N GLU A 72 -8.92 -5.87 6.46
CA GLU A 72 -8.89 -7.34 6.61
C GLU A 72 -7.51 -7.85 7.03
N ALA A 73 -6.45 -7.32 6.44
CA ALA A 73 -5.07 -7.64 6.84
C ALA A 73 -4.82 -7.26 8.30
N MET A 74 -5.26 -6.07 8.71
CA MET A 74 -5.13 -5.60 10.08
C MET A 74 -5.83 -6.51 11.08
N TRP A 75 -7.07 -6.95 10.79
CA TRP A 75 -7.79 -7.90 11.63
C TRP A 75 -7.06 -9.25 11.78
N SER A 76 -6.37 -9.71 10.73
CA SER A 76 -5.63 -10.98 10.75
C SER A 76 -4.26 -10.88 11.42
N LEU A 77 -3.78 -9.68 11.70
CA LEU A 77 -2.50 -9.37 12.35
C LEU A 77 -2.68 -8.88 13.80
N ASP A 78 -3.73 -9.33 14.47
CA ASP A 78 -4.11 -8.95 15.84
C ASP A 78 -3.09 -9.31 16.92
N HIS A 79 -2.15 -10.22 16.61
CA HIS A 79 -1.04 -10.58 17.47
C HIS A 79 0.11 -9.55 17.47
N PHE A 80 0.11 -8.59 16.55
CA PHE A 80 1.02 -7.44 16.58
C PHE A 80 0.39 -6.24 17.31
N LEU A 81 1.23 -5.46 17.96
CA LEU A 81 0.87 -4.10 18.34
C LEU A 81 0.87 -3.24 17.08
N GLN A 82 -0.31 -2.76 16.69
CA GLN A 82 -0.54 -1.94 15.50
C GLN A 82 -0.48 -0.47 15.90
N ILE A 83 0.54 0.24 15.44
CA ILE A 83 0.77 1.64 15.79
C ILE A 83 0.52 2.48 14.54
N HIS A 84 -0.35 3.50 14.63
CA HIS A 84 -0.49 4.48 13.54
C HIS A 84 0.78 5.32 13.41
N ALA A 85 1.71 4.85 12.60
CA ALA A 85 3.03 5.42 12.45
C ALA A 85 3.65 5.04 11.11
N ALA A 86 4.56 5.87 10.60
CA ALA A 86 5.49 5.44 9.57
C ALA A 86 6.67 4.71 10.20
N ALA A 87 7.28 3.77 9.47
CA ALA A 87 8.46 3.04 9.92
C ALA A 87 9.41 2.74 8.77
N ALA A 88 10.71 2.81 9.06
CA ALA A 88 11.78 2.47 8.12
C ALA A 88 12.95 1.81 8.83
N GLN A 89 13.62 0.88 8.13
CA GLN A 89 14.90 0.34 8.54
C GLN A 89 16.01 1.26 8.06
N VAL A 90 16.78 1.82 9.00
CA VAL A 90 17.79 2.86 8.70
C VAL A 90 19.22 2.33 8.56
N SER A 91 19.58 1.28 9.32
CA SER A 91 20.88 0.61 9.14
C SER A 91 20.90 -0.76 9.83
N GLY A 92 21.49 -1.77 9.20
CA GLY A 92 21.55 -3.12 9.75
C GLY A 92 20.18 -3.62 10.18
N GLN A 93 20.01 -3.92 11.47
CA GLN A 93 18.72 -4.33 12.07
C GLN A 93 18.00 -3.18 12.81
N LYS A 94 18.49 -1.94 12.70
CA LYS A 94 17.88 -0.79 13.38
C LYS A 94 16.77 -0.20 12.53
N ALA A 95 15.60 -0.02 13.13
CA ALA A 95 14.47 0.64 12.54
C ALA A 95 14.04 1.85 13.37
N VAL A 96 13.40 2.81 12.72
CA VAL A 96 12.77 3.97 13.36
C VAL A 96 11.27 3.91 13.16
N VAL A 97 10.53 4.37 14.16
CA VAL A 97 9.08 4.55 14.13
C VAL A 97 8.78 6.03 14.26
N LEU A 98 8.06 6.57 13.31
CA LEU A 98 7.70 7.98 13.23
C LEU A 98 6.25 8.14 13.64
N ILE A 99 6.03 8.54 14.89
CA ILE A 99 4.70 8.76 15.48
C ILE A 99 4.36 10.25 15.39
N GLY A 100 3.13 10.55 15.07
CA GLY A 100 2.62 11.93 15.00
C GLY A 100 1.21 11.97 14.43
N ASP A 101 0.55 13.10 14.58
CA ASP A 101 -0.80 13.33 14.10
C ASP A 101 -0.89 13.27 12.56
N HIS A 102 -2.12 13.26 12.05
CA HIS A 102 -2.35 13.43 10.62
C HIS A 102 -1.73 14.76 10.14
N GLY A 103 -1.04 14.73 9.01
CA GLY A 103 -0.35 15.92 8.49
C GLY A 103 0.99 16.26 9.17
N ALA A 104 1.45 15.51 10.18
CA ALA A 104 2.74 15.76 10.86
C ALA A 104 3.99 15.46 10.00
N GLY A 105 3.82 15.08 8.73
CA GLY A 105 4.93 14.82 7.81
C GLY A 105 5.53 13.41 7.90
N LYS A 106 4.85 12.45 8.52
CA LYS A 106 5.36 11.06 8.64
C LYS A 106 5.76 10.45 7.30
N THR A 107 4.86 10.51 6.32
CA THR A 107 5.09 10.00 4.96
C THR A 107 6.23 10.74 4.27
N THR A 108 6.28 12.07 4.39
CA THR A 108 7.36 12.90 3.84
C THR A 108 8.72 12.49 4.43
N LEU A 109 8.78 12.29 5.75
CA LEU A 109 10.03 11.93 6.42
C LEU A 109 10.48 10.50 6.08
N VAL A 110 9.55 9.53 5.97
CA VAL A 110 9.93 8.16 5.60
C VAL A 110 10.44 8.10 4.15
N VAL A 111 9.89 8.92 3.25
CA VAL A 111 10.39 9.07 1.88
C VAL A 111 11.79 9.70 1.88
N ALA A 112 12.03 10.74 2.69
CA ALA A 112 13.35 11.34 2.84
C ALA A 112 14.38 10.34 3.37
N LEU A 113 14.02 9.52 4.36
CA LEU A 113 14.89 8.45 4.87
C LEU A 113 15.20 7.41 3.79
N ALA A 114 14.22 7.05 2.96
CA ALA A 114 14.45 6.13 1.84
C ALA A 114 15.44 6.68 0.82
N ARG A 115 15.42 8.00 0.57
CA ARG A 115 16.41 8.69 -0.28
C ARG A 115 17.84 8.64 0.30
N LEU A 116 17.97 8.42 1.60
CA LEU A 116 19.23 8.21 2.30
C LEU A 116 19.59 6.74 2.44
N GLY A 117 18.87 5.85 1.76
CA GLY A 117 19.14 4.41 1.74
C GLY A 117 18.38 3.59 2.80
N ALA A 118 17.44 4.19 3.53
CA ALA A 118 16.59 3.45 4.43
C ALA A 118 15.55 2.62 3.64
N ARG A 119 15.17 1.46 4.17
CA ARG A 119 14.12 0.62 3.61
C ARG A 119 12.79 0.93 4.26
N ILE A 120 11.80 1.37 3.48
CA ILE A 120 10.46 1.65 3.99
C ILE A 120 9.77 0.37 4.45
N PHE A 121 9.22 0.37 5.66
CA PHE A 121 8.36 -0.68 6.18
C PHE A 121 6.88 -0.34 5.97
N THR A 122 6.51 0.90 6.27
CA THR A 122 5.14 1.43 6.15
C THR A 122 5.15 2.94 6.31
N ASP A 123 4.10 3.61 5.86
CA ASP A 123 3.84 5.03 6.14
C ASP A 123 2.63 5.26 7.06
N GLU A 124 1.90 4.18 7.39
CA GLU A 124 0.63 4.33 8.13
C GLU A 124 0.48 3.38 9.33
N VAL A 125 0.91 2.11 9.19
CA VAL A 125 0.75 1.11 10.25
C VAL A 125 2.05 0.37 10.52
N ALA A 126 2.71 0.69 11.61
CA ALA A 126 3.85 -0.05 12.10
C ALA A 126 3.39 -1.27 12.91
N LEU A 127 3.82 -2.45 12.48
CA LEU A 127 3.55 -3.73 13.14
C LEU A 127 4.70 -4.08 14.07
N LEU A 128 4.50 -3.98 15.37
CA LEU A 128 5.49 -4.31 16.38
C LEU A 128 5.12 -5.65 17.06
N ASP A 129 6.02 -6.63 16.99
CA ASP A 129 5.91 -7.83 17.81
C ASP A 129 6.12 -7.42 19.28
N PRO A 130 5.11 -7.58 20.15
CA PRO A 130 5.20 -7.12 21.54
C PRO A 130 6.15 -7.95 22.40
N VAL A 131 6.52 -9.16 21.97
CA VAL A 131 7.42 -10.07 22.68
C VAL A 131 8.87 -9.88 22.26
N ARG A 132 9.10 -9.82 20.95
CA ARG A 132 10.45 -9.69 20.39
C ARG A 132 10.90 -8.24 20.26
N LEU A 133 9.96 -7.28 20.33
CA LEU A 133 10.18 -5.87 20.05
C LEU A 133 10.77 -5.60 18.65
N GLU A 134 10.37 -6.43 17.69
CA GLU A 134 10.79 -6.34 16.31
C GLU A 134 9.68 -5.78 15.44
N LEU A 135 10.05 -4.92 14.48
CA LEU A 135 9.13 -4.39 13.49
C LEU A 135 9.02 -5.32 12.29
N THR A 136 7.80 -5.60 11.88
CA THR A 136 7.51 -6.35 10.65
C THR A 136 7.05 -5.39 9.56
N PRO A 137 7.63 -5.46 8.34
CA PRO A 137 7.17 -4.63 7.24
C PRO A 137 5.71 -4.89 6.87
N PHE A 138 4.90 -3.84 6.85
CA PHE A 138 3.55 -3.86 6.29
C PHE A 138 3.53 -2.99 5.05
N ARG A 139 3.90 -3.59 3.92
CA ARG A 139 4.10 -2.89 2.66
C ARG A 139 2.79 -2.74 1.90
N ARG A 140 2.41 -1.52 1.70
CA ARG A 140 1.31 -1.07 0.86
C ARG A 140 1.77 0.14 0.04
N ASP A 141 0.94 0.60 -0.89
CA ASP A 141 1.20 1.86 -1.57
C ASP A 141 1.24 3.01 -0.56
N LEU A 142 2.19 3.91 -0.71
CA LEU A 142 2.27 5.15 0.05
C LEU A 142 1.27 6.15 -0.54
N ILE A 143 0.62 6.92 0.32
CA ILE A 143 -0.24 8.02 -0.10
C ILE A 143 0.57 9.31 -0.08
N LEU A 144 1.01 9.76 -1.26
CA LEU A 144 1.79 10.98 -1.39
C LEU A 144 0.88 12.17 -1.70
N HIS A 145 0.70 13.05 -0.71
CA HIS A 145 0.03 14.34 -0.89
C HIS A 145 0.84 15.30 -1.76
N THR A 146 0.20 16.29 -2.35
CA THR A 146 0.80 17.28 -3.26
C THR A 146 2.02 17.97 -2.66
N ASP A 147 2.01 18.31 -1.37
CA ASP A 147 3.14 18.92 -0.67
C ASP A 147 4.35 17.98 -0.64
N THR A 148 4.14 16.69 -0.35
CA THR A 148 5.20 15.68 -0.39
C THR A 148 5.71 15.50 -1.83
N GLN A 149 4.82 15.48 -2.82
CA GLN A 149 5.20 15.39 -4.23
C GLN A 149 6.03 16.59 -4.69
N ALA A 150 5.76 17.79 -4.18
CA ALA A 150 6.53 19.00 -4.48
C ALA A 150 7.97 18.91 -3.95
N LEU A 151 8.18 18.26 -2.80
CA LEU A 151 9.51 18.01 -2.24
C LEU A 151 10.29 16.91 -2.97
N PHE A 152 9.59 15.97 -3.61
CA PHE A 152 10.17 14.85 -4.35
C PHE A 152 9.60 14.78 -5.78
N PRO A 153 9.93 15.76 -6.65
CA PRO A 153 9.31 15.89 -7.98
C PRO A 153 9.64 14.74 -8.94
N ASP A 154 10.70 14.01 -8.69
CA ASP A 154 11.08 12.81 -9.42
C ASP A 154 10.10 11.64 -9.19
N LEU A 155 9.52 11.52 -8.01
CA LEU A 155 8.45 10.54 -7.73
C LEU A 155 7.17 10.88 -8.49
N SER A 156 6.99 12.13 -8.88
CA SER A 156 5.87 12.56 -9.73
C SER A 156 6.06 12.20 -11.20
N ARG A 157 7.30 11.92 -11.62
CA ARG A 157 7.71 11.63 -13.01
C ARG A 157 7.92 10.14 -13.26
N GLY A 158 7.66 9.28 -12.28
CA GLY A 158 7.74 7.82 -12.45
C GLY A 158 6.85 7.30 -13.59
N PRO A 159 7.01 6.02 -14.00
CA PRO A 159 6.16 5.44 -15.03
C PRO A 159 4.71 5.76 -14.73
N GLU A 160 3.95 6.14 -15.76
CA GLU A 160 2.59 6.65 -15.58
C GLU A 160 1.76 5.68 -14.74
N ALA A 161 1.58 6.01 -13.46
CA ALA A 161 0.67 5.26 -12.61
C ALA A 161 -0.73 5.27 -13.24
N PRO A 162 -1.46 4.15 -13.22
CA PRO A 162 -2.83 4.10 -13.72
C PRO A 162 -3.66 5.28 -13.19
N GLU A 163 -4.56 5.77 -14.01
CA GLU A 163 -5.38 6.95 -13.69
C GLU A 163 -6.13 6.80 -12.36
N PHE A 164 -6.61 5.59 -12.06
CA PHE A 164 -7.31 5.30 -10.80
C PHE A 164 -6.44 5.39 -9.54
N LYS A 165 -5.11 5.50 -9.67
CA LYS A 165 -4.16 5.77 -8.56
C LYS A 165 -3.86 7.25 -8.36
N ARG A 166 -4.41 8.15 -9.19
CA ARG A 166 -4.16 9.59 -9.14
C ARG A 166 -5.40 10.33 -8.69
N PHE A 167 -5.28 11.06 -7.62
CA PHE A 167 -6.31 11.95 -7.08
C PHE A 167 -5.84 13.39 -7.19
N ALA A 168 -6.75 14.34 -7.07
CA ALA A 168 -6.41 15.78 -7.18
C ALA A 168 -5.36 16.21 -6.14
N GLU A 169 -5.46 15.69 -4.93
CA GLU A 169 -4.65 16.11 -3.80
C GLU A 169 -3.56 15.10 -3.41
N TYR A 170 -3.60 13.86 -3.94
CA TYR A 170 -2.65 12.81 -3.60
C TYR A 170 -2.58 11.74 -4.68
N ARG A 171 -1.57 10.88 -4.60
CA ARG A 171 -1.43 9.67 -5.43
C ARG A 171 -0.88 8.49 -4.61
N TYR A 172 -1.16 7.31 -5.09
CA TYR A 172 -0.59 6.08 -4.55
C TYR A 172 0.73 5.75 -5.26
N VAL A 173 1.78 5.48 -4.47
CA VAL A 173 3.11 5.15 -4.97
C VAL A 173 3.64 3.92 -4.25
N TRP A 174 4.11 2.94 -5.00
CA TRP A 174 4.68 1.76 -4.40
C TRP A 174 6.06 2.04 -3.79
N PRO A 175 6.38 1.57 -2.56
CA PRO A 175 7.67 1.83 -1.90
C PRO A 175 8.89 1.45 -2.73
N LYS A 176 8.80 0.39 -3.54
CA LYS A 176 9.88 -0.05 -4.42
C LYS A 176 10.26 1.00 -5.47
N GLU A 177 9.32 1.82 -5.92
CA GLU A 177 9.61 2.93 -6.84
C GLU A 177 10.50 4.00 -6.19
N ILE A 178 10.48 4.08 -4.86
CA ILE A 178 11.28 5.01 -4.06
C ILE A 178 12.66 4.40 -3.76
N ASP A 179 12.70 3.11 -3.41
CA ASP A 179 13.91 2.38 -3.04
C ASP A 179 14.89 2.20 -4.22
N THR A 180 14.39 2.05 -5.45
CA THR A 180 15.21 1.72 -6.63
C THR A 180 16.08 2.86 -7.15
N GLN A 181 15.79 4.11 -6.80
CA GLN A 181 16.57 5.25 -7.31
C GLN A 181 17.92 5.46 -6.60
N ASN A 182 18.19 4.73 -5.52
CA ASN A 182 19.40 4.84 -4.73
C ASN A 182 20.20 3.54 -4.59
N SER A 183 19.81 2.45 -5.24
CA SER A 183 20.62 1.23 -5.27
C SER A 183 21.75 1.45 -6.29
N PRO A 184 23.04 1.44 -5.89
CA PRO A 184 24.12 1.30 -6.86
C PRO A 184 23.90 -0.02 -7.60
N GLU A 185 24.07 -0.01 -8.92
CA GLU A 185 24.06 -1.25 -9.71
C GLU A 185 25.02 -2.24 -9.06
N PRO A 186 24.62 -3.52 -8.90
CA PRO A 186 25.53 -4.53 -8.40
C PRO A 186 26.70 -4.64 -9.39
N SER A 187 27.88 -4.25 -8.95
CA SER A 187 29.15 -4.44 -9.66
C SER A 187 29.56 -5.90 -9.75
#